data_1da95fada96e60728376517571c8f6e8
#
_entry.id   1da95fada96e60728376517571c8f6e8
#
_cell.length_a   1.000
_cell.length_b   1.000
_cell.length_c   1.000
_cell.angle_alpha   90.00
_cell.angle_beta   90.00
_cell.angle_gamma   90.00
#
_symmetry.space_group_name_H-M   'P 1'
#
loop_
_entity.id
_entity.type
_entity.pdbx_description
1 polymer ?
#
loop_
_entity_poly.entity_id
_entity_poly.type
_entity_poly.pdbx_seq_one_letter_code
_entity_poly.pdbx_strand_id
1 'polypeptide(L)'
;LLEWFKRPEEPVSKPLPKSVIVAALVLAPLVLAFIAYSRPWYFNQSYLGGFLVFELMTAAVWMYRRVFFVLVIVAFLFAGIELPVGSVWTAGRWAILGVGALVGSSIMLRDRKYRIGWFHVLALFAVLAALVSAAVSRYSGLSSLKVLSLLTLFIYAGTGARVSAAGRENRFFAGLLTGCEVFVGAVGAAYLAGIEVMGNPNSLGAVMGVVGAPILLWGVLVSEETFPRRRRMALFVLAVYLTFASHARAGMVAAFISCGLLCMVLRKYRMLINGVVVLAILVAGAAVLRPEQFSNTVAALTDTVIFKGKDPSEGLLGSRLSPWQAAVDSIHKHFWFGTGFGTSDNGQDATESLGKFATVVAASSEHGSSYLAILSWVGMVGVLPFVLLMLVLLWKVIETVVWMRRTGNPYHPAVPLAMVILAGILHASLEDWLFAPGYYLCVFYWSVAFIFVDYVPALATAESRSVLFWRSRAIQPRLGEVAPSR
;
A
#
# COMPACT_ATOMS: atom_id res chain seq x y z
N LEU A 1 3.05 14.77 -28.57
CA LEU A 1 2.86 14.36 -27.15
C LEU A 1 1.95 15.33 -26.38
N LEU A 2 1.98 16.65 -26.70
CA LEU A 2 1.01 17.61 -26.17
C LEU A 2 -0.41 17.36 -26.67
N GLU A 3 -0.58 16.85 -27.89
CA GLU A 3 -1.89 16.41 -28.41
C GLU A 3 -2.40 15.15 -27.72
N TRP A 4 -1.52 14.32 -27.20
CA TRP A 4 -1.90 13.11 -26.43
C TRP A 4 -2.58 13.47 -25.10
N PHE A 5 -2.23 14.61 -24.49
CA PHE A 5 -2.86 15.13 -23.28
C PHE A 5 -4.09 16.02 -23.56
N LYS A 6 -4.29 16.44 -24.82
CA LYS A 6 -5.44 17.23 -25.26
C LYS A 6 -6.61 16.40 -25.79
N ARG A 7 -6.49 15.07 -25.87
CA ARG A 7 -7.65 14.26 -26.26
C ARG A 7 -8.78 14.50 -25.27
N PRO A 8 -9.96 14.96 -25.76
CA PRO A 8 -11.13 15.06 -24.91
C PRO A 8 -11.36 13.70 -24.26
N GLU A 9 -11.73 13.69 -22.98
CA GLU A 9 -12.22 12.49 -22.34
C GLU A 9 -13.34 11.96 -23.26
N GLU A 10 -13.07 10.86 -24.02
CA GLU A 10 -14.12 10.22 -24.80
C GLU A 10 -15.30 10.00 -23.86
N PRO A 11 -16.52 10.29 -24.25
CA PRO A 11 -17.68 10.10 -23.41
C PRO A 11 -17.72 8.62 -23.02
N VAL A 12 -17.24 8.34 -21.84
CA VAL A 12 -17.57 7.10 -21.13
C VAL A 12 -19.09 6.99 -21.25
N SER A 13 -19.59 5.87 -21.78
CA SER A 13 -20.98 5.49 -21.90
C SER A 13 -21.90 6.39 -21.09
N LYS A 14 -22.87 7.05 -21.70
CA LYS A 14 -23.72 8.08 -21.12
C LYS A 14 -23.91 7.83 -19.64
N PRO A 15 -23.44 8.72 -18.75
CA PRO A 15 -23.57 8.49 -17.31
C PRO A 15 -25.06 8.29 -17.04
N LEU A 16 -25.37 7.24 -16.28
CA LEU A 16 -26.73 7.05 -15.82
C LEU A 16 -27.25 8.35 -15.19
N PRO A 17 -28.52 8.69 -15.45
CA PRO A 17 -29.09 9.92 -14.92
C PRO A 17 -28.87 9.94 -13.41
N LYS A 18 -28.40 11.07 -12.89
CA LYS A 18 -28.13 11.25 -11.45
C LYS A 18 -29.30 10.82 -10.59
N SER A 19 -30.53 10.94 -11.09
CA SER A 19 -31.76 10.46 -10.45
C SER A 19 -31.79 8.94 -10.21
N VAL A 20 -31.25 8.13 -11.12
CA VAL A 20 -31.19 6.66 -10.94
C VAL A 20 -30.15 6.29 -9.88
N ILE A 21 -29.01 6.98 -9.84
CA ILE A 21 -27.99 6.77 -8.82
C ILE A 21 -28.49 7.16 -7.43
N VAL A 22 -29.17 8.32 -7.33
CA VAL A 22 -29.78 8.78 -6.08
C VAL A 22 -30.91 7.84 -5.66
N ALA A 23 -31.76 7.41 -6.59
CA ALA A 23 -32.82 6.44 -6.30
C ALA A 23 -32.25 5.11 -5.79
N ALA A 24 -31.19 4.57 -6.41
CA ALA A 24 -30.52 3.37 -5.94
C ALA A 24 -29.90 3.55 -4.53
N LEU A 25 -29.20 4.66 -4.29
CA LEU A 25 -28.59 4.98 -3.00
C LEU A 25 -29.62 5.22 -1.87
N VAL A 26 -30.84 5.61 -2.20
CA VAL A 26 -31.93 5.79 -1.22
C VAL A 26 -32.75 4.53 -1.06
N LEU A 27 -33.08 3.84 -2.16
CA LEU A 27 -33.90 2.62 -2.13
C LEU A 27 -33.16 1.44 -1.50
N ALA A 28 -31.85 1.27 -1.76
CA ALA A 28 -31.10 0.15 -1.21
C ALA A 28 -31.08 0.14 0.34
N PRO A 29 -30.77 1.25 1.06
CA PRO A 29 -30.87 1.29 2.51
C PRO A 29 -32.30 1.09 3.02
N LEU A 30 -33.33 1.60 2.31
CA LEU A 30 -34.73 1.41 2.70
C LEU A 30 -35.18 -0.04 2.55
N VAL A 31 -34.80 -0.71 1.45
CA VAL A 31 -35.05 -2.14 1.25
C VAL A 31 -34.33 -2.97 2.31
N LEU A 32 -33.07 -2.63 2.62
CA LEU A 32 -32.30 -3.29 3.68
C LEU A 32 -32.94 -3.07 5.05
N ALA A 33 -33.39 -1.86 5.38
CA ALA A 33 -34.10 -1.57 6.62
C ALA A 33 -35.44 -2.33 6.71
N PHE A 34 -36.17 -2.44 5.59
CA PHE A 34 -37.40 -3.22 5.51
C PHE A 34 -37.16 -4.72 5.71
N ILE A 35 -36.12 -5.28 5.08
CA ILE A 35 -35.71 -6.68 5.28
C ILE A 35 -35.27 -6.90 6.73
N ALA A 36 -34.52 -5.97 7.32
CA ALA A 36 -34.08 -6.02 8.71
C ALA A 36 -35.30 -6.07 9.67
N TYR A 37 -36.29 -5.25 9.39
CA TYR A 37 -37.53 -5.19 10.20
C TYR A 37 -38.41 -6.43 10.02
N SER A 38 -38.64 -6.88 8.77
CA SER A 38 -39.55 -7.96 8.44
C SER A 38 -38.99 -9.36 8.68
N ARG A 39 -37.65 -9.51 8.58
CA ARG A 39 -36.94 -10.81 8.65
C ARG A 39 -35.58 -10.67 9.35
N PRO A 40 -35.54 -10.35 10.65
CA PRO A 40 -34.29 -10.08 11.38
C PRO A 40 -33.30 -11.24 11.37
N TRP A 41 -33.76 -12.48 11.17
CA TRP A 41 -32.88 -13.66 11.07
C TRP A 41 -31.98 -13.66 9.82
N TYR A 42 -32.32 -12.94 8.74
CA TYR A 42 -31.43 -12.77 7.59
C TYR A 42 -30.14 -12.03 7.96
N PHE A 43 -30.19 -11.15 8.98
CA PHE A 43 -29.00 -10.43 9.43
C PHE A 43 -28.01 -11.30 10.21
N ASN A 44 -28.45 -12.43 10.73
CA ASN A 44 -27.57 -13.39 11.40
C ASN A 44 -26.92 -14.38 10.43
N GLN A 45 -27.19 -14.29 9.13
CA GLN A 45 -26.64 -15.18 8.12
C GLN A 45 -25.74 -14.43 7.15
N SER A 46 -24.73 -15.15 6.62
CA SER A 46 -23.73 -14.66 5.66
C SER A 46 -24.32 -14.07 4.37
N TYR A 47 -25.59 -14.34 4.08
CA TYR A 47 -26.28 -13.87 2.86
C TYR A 47 -26.43 -12.36 2.79
N LEU A 48 -26.66 -11.66 3.90
CA LEU A 48 -26.75 -10.20 3.88
C LEU A 48 -25.40 -9.57 3.55
N GLY A 49 -24.32 -10.10 4.15
CA GLY A 49 -22.97 -9.68 3.81
C GLY A 49 -22.65 -9.89 2.33
N GLY A 50 -23.02 -11.04 1.78
CA GLY A 50 -22.88 -11.34 0.34
C GLY A 50 -23.73 -10.39 -0.53
N PHE A 51 -24.95 -10.07 -0.14
CA PHE A 51 -25.81 -9.13 -0.87
C PHE A 51 -25.26 -7.70 -0.85
N LEU A 52 -24.82 -7.21 0.32
CA LEU A 52 -24.18 -5.90 0.44
C LEU A 52 -22.89 -5.79 -0.38
N VAL A 53 -22.08 -6.86 -0.37
CA VAL A 53 -20.89 -6.94 -1.23
C VAL A 53 -21.30 -6.89 -2.70
N PHE A 54 -22.32 -7.64 -3.11
CA PHE A 54 -22.81 -7.65 -4.49
C PHE A 54 -23.33 -6.25 -4.93
N GLU A 55 -24.09 -5.55 -4.08
CA GLU A 55 -24.55 -4.19 -4.39
C GLU A 55 -23.40 -3.18 -4.47
N LEU A 56 -22.50 -3.22 -3.49
CA LEU A 56 -21.29 -2.39 -3.51
C LEU A 56 -20.46 -2.64 -4.77
N MET A 57 -20.36 -3.92 -5.18
CA MET A 57 -19.64 -4.30 -6.39
C MET A 57 -20.33 -3.82 -7.65
N THR A 58 -21.67 -3.91 -7.72
CA THR A 58 -22.44 -3.40 -8.85
C THR A 58 -22.30 -1.88 -8.97
N ALA A 59 -22.38 -1.15 -7.86
CA ALA A 59 -22.14 0.29 -7.82
C ALA A 59 -20.69 0.64 -8.19
N ALA A 60 -19.72 -0.14 -7.71
CA ALA A 60 -18.31 0.06 -8.00
C ALA A 60 -17.95 -0.21 -9.46
N VAL A 61 -18.57 -1.19 -10.13
CA VAL A 61 -18.39 -1.46 -11.56
C VAL A 61 -18.78 -0.24 -12.40
N TRP A 62 -19.85 0.47 -12.03
CA TRP A 62 -20.26 1.69 -12.70
C TRP A 62 -19.29 2.86 -12.54
N MET A 63 -18.70 2.95 -11.36
CA MET A 63 -17.75 4.01 -11.02
C MET A 63 -16.32 3.48 -10.99
N TYR A 64 -16.04 2.37 -11.71
CA TYR A 64 -14.83 1.59 -11.61
C TYR A 64 -13.55 2.44 -11.55
N ARG A 65 -13.38 3.33 -12.51
CA ARG A 65 -12.20 4.21 -12.57
C ARG A 65 -12.11 5.23 -11.42
N ARG A 66 -13.20 5.48 -10.70
CA ARG A 66 -13.25 6.52 -9.65
C ARG A 66 -13.08 5.95 -8.25
N VAL A 67 -13.69 4.81 -8.00
CA VAL A 67 -13.93 4.32 -6.64
C VAL A 67 -13.26 2.98 -6.40
N PHE A 68 -13.07 2.14 -7.43
CA PHE A 68 -12.73 0.74 -7.23
C PHE A 68 -11.37 0.55 -6.56
N PHE A 69 -10.34 1.33 -6.92
CA PHE A 69 -9.03 1.26 -6.27
C PHE A 69 -9.14 1.54 -4.76
N VAL A 70 -9.87 2.61 -4.40
CA VAL A 70 -10.10 2.96 -2.99
C VAL A 70 -10.90 1.86 -2.28
N LEU A 71 -11.93 1.31 -2.94
CA LEU A 71 -12.75 0.24 -2.38
C LEU A 71 -11.94 -1.01 -2.06
N VAL A 72 -11.04 -1.44 -2.96
CA VAL A 72 -10.14 -2.58 -2.71
C VAL A 72 -9.25 -2.30 -1.50
N ILE A 73 -8.58 -1.14 -1.45
CA ILE A 73 -7.68 -0.81 -0.34
C ILE A 73 -8.44 -0.75 0.99
N VAL A 74 -9.61 -0.11 1.02
CA VAL A 74 -10.45 0.01 2.22
C VAL A 74 -10.97 -1.37 2.67
N ALA A 75 -11.38 -2.25 1.73
CA ALA A 75 -11.84 -3.59 2.06
C ALA A 75 -10.74 -4.44 2.72
N PHE A 76 -9.51 -4.36 2.22
CA PHE A 76 -8.37 -5.05 2.83
C PHE A 76 -7.95 -4.42 4.15
N LEU A 77 -8.00 -3.10 4.27
CA LEU A 77 -7.71 -2.40 5.51
C LEU A 77 -8.70 -2.81 6.61
N PHE A 78 -10.01 -2.78 6.33
CA PHE A 78 -11.03 -3.18 7.30
C PHE A 78 -10.99 -4.67 7.66
N ALA A 79 -10.53 -5.53 6.74
CA ALA A 79 -10.29 -6.93 7.06
C ALA A 79 -9.06 -7.15 7.96
N GLY A 80 -8.15 -6.18 8.03
CA GLY A 80 -6.98 -6.19 8.92
C GLY A 80 -7.19 -5.50 10.27
N ILE A 81 -8.35 -4.85 10.47
CA ILE A 81 -8.75 -4.22 11.73
C ILE A 81 -9.74 -5.13 12.45
N GLU A 82 -9.63 -5.26 13.75
CA GLU A 82 -10.56 -6.04 14.58
C GLU A 82 -11.91 -5.33 14.69
N LEU A 83 -12.76 -5.53 13.69
CA LEU A 83 -14.14 -5.02 13.67
C LEU A 83 -15.14 -6.12 14.09
N PRO A 84 -16.30 -5.74 14.67
CA PRO A 84 -17.31 -6.70 15.12
C PRO A 84 -17.84 -7.67 14.05
N VAL A 85 -17.69 -7.34 12.76
CA VAL A 85 -18.11 -8.12 11.58
C VAL A 85 -16.93 -8.64 10.76
N GLY A 86 -15.81 -8.97 11.41
CA GLY A 86 -14.55 -9.34 10.76
C GLY A 86 -14.65 -10.49 9.76
N SER A 87 -15.51 -11.49 9.99
CA SER A 87 -15.70 -12.62 9.06
C SER A 87 -16.26 -12.18 7.69
N VAL A 88 -17.18 -11.22 7.67
CA VAL A 88 -17.79 -10.68 6.44
C VAL A 88 -16.73 -9.91 5.63
N TRP A 89 -15.93 -9.11 6.29
CA TRP A 89 -14.84 -8.37 5.62
C TRP A 89 -13.74 -9.30 5.10
N THR A 90 -13.45 -10.37 5.84
CA THR A 90 -12.44 -11.37 5.42
C THR A 90 -12.85 -12.08 4.13
N ALA A 91 -14.11 -12.45 3.96
CA ALA A 91 -14.62 -13.02 2.71
C ALA A 91 -14.83 -11.94 1.63
N GLY A 92 -15.42 -10.80 2.02
CA GLY A 92 -15.77 -9.70 1.12
C GLY A 92 -14.58 -9.11 0.38
N ARG A 93 -13.42 -8.96 1.03
CA ARG A 93 -12.20 -8.43 0.38
C ARG A 93 -11.77 -9.24 -0.84
N TRP A 94 -11.89 -10.59 -0.77
CA TRP A 94 -11.53 -11.47 -1.89
C TRP A 94 -12.52 -11.36 -3.03
N ALA A 95 -13.82 -11.25 -2.71
CA ALA A 95 -14.85 -11.03 -3.72
C ALA A 95 -14.64 -9.68 -4.44
N ILE A 96 -14.37 -8.60 -3.68
CA ILE A 96 -14.07 -7.28 -4.23
C ILE A 96 -12.83 -7.32 -5.11
N LEU A 97 -11.74 -7.97 -4.64
CA LEU A 97 -10.50 -8.10 -5.42
C LEU A 97 -10.73 -8.91 -6.71
N GLY A 98 -11.46 -10.03 -6.62
CA GLY A 98 -11.76 -10.91 -7.76
C GLY A 98 -12.59 -10.19 -8.84
N VAL A 99 -13.64 -9.46 -8.44
CA VAL A 99 -14.41 -8.65 -9.39
C VAL A 99 -13.57 -7.50 -9.96
N GLY A 100 -12.73 -6.88 -9.12
CA GLY A 100 -11.77 -5.89 -9.57
C GLY A 100 -10.84 -6.40 -10.65
N ALA A 101 -10.35 -7.63 -10.48
CA ALA A 101 -9.52 -8.31 -11.46
C ALA A 101 -10.29 -8.62 -12.77
N LEU A 102 -11.51 -9.14 -12.66
CA LEU A 102 -12.35 -9.51 -13.83
C LEU A 102 -12.76 -8.27 -14.64
N VAL A 103 -13.32 -7.25 -13.97
CA VAL A 103 -13.77 -6.03 -14.66
C VAL A 103 -12.58 -5.24 -15.19
N GLY A 104 -11.48 -5.14 -14.42
CA GLY A 104 -10.25 -4.50 -14.86
C GLY A 104 -9.67 -5.17 -16.11
N SER A 105 -9.63 -6.50 -16.14
CA SER A 105 -9.19 -7.28 -17.28
C SER A 105 -10.09 -7.05 -18.50
N SER A 106 -11.41 -7.04 -18.31
CA SER A 106 -12.38 -6.80 -19.39
C SER A 106 -12.21 -5.42 -20.02
N ILE A 107 -11.99 -4.38 -19.20
CA ILE A 107 -11.73 -3.01 -19.68
C ILE A 107 -10.40 -2.96 -20.42
N MET A 108 -9.36 -3.60 -19.88
CA MET A 108 -8.02 -3.60 -20.47
C MET A 108 -7.97 -4.35 -21.81
N LEU A 109 -8.67 -5.49 -21.92
CA LEU A 109 -8.75 -6.24 -23.17
C LEU A 109 -9.50 -5.48 -24.28
N ARG A 110 -10.51 -4.68 -23.89
CA ARG A 110 -11.26 -3.84 -24.82
C ARG A 110 -10.47 -2.59 -25.26
N ASP A 111 -9.63 -2.05 -24.40
CA ASP A 111 -8.83 -0.85 -24.66
C ASP A 111 -7.37 -1.25 -24.95
N ARG A 112 -7.00 -1.32 -26.24
CA ARG A 112 -5.64 -1.71 -26.70
C ARG A 112 -4.52 -0.73 -26.29
N LYS A 113 -4.81 0.32 -25.53
CA LYS A 113 -3.80 1.29 -25.06
C LYS A 113 -2.87 0.71 -24.00
N TYR A 114 -3.30 -0.33 -23.29
CA TYR A 114 -2.52 -0.93 -22.22
C TYR A 114 -1.52 -1.95 -22.79
N ARG A 115 -0.24 -1.74 -22.47
CA ARG A 115 0.83 -2.66 -22.89
C ARG A 115 1.19 -3.63 -21.77
N ILE A 116 1.30 -4.90 -22.12
CA ILE A 116 1.89 -5.92 -21.25
C ILE A 116 3.39 -5.89 -21.50
N GLY A 117 4.18 -5.53 -20.48
CA GLY A 117 5.64 -5.53 -20.55
C GLY A 117 6.25 -6.72 -19.81
N TRP A 118 7.58 -6.82 -19.85
CA TRP A 118 8.34 -7.88 -19.16
C TRP A 118 8.03 -8.03 -17.68
N PHE A 119 7.72 -6.91 -17.00
CA PHE A 119 7.31 -6.93 -15.60
C PHE A 119 6.06 -7.79 -15.34
N HIS A 120 5.07 -7.71 -16.23
CA HIS A 120 3.84 -8.52 -16.13
C HIS A 120 4.13 -10.00 -16.40
N VAL A 121 5.03 -10.29 -17.34
CA VAL A 121 5.47 -11.65 -17.66
C VAL A 121 6.21 -12.26 -16.47
N LEU A 122 7.12 -11.50 -15.86
CA LEU A 122 7.82 -11.94 -14.64
C LEU A 122 6.85 -12.19 -13.47
N ALA A 123 5.84 -11.34 -13.29
CA ALA A 123 4.80 -11.55 -12.28
C ALA A 123 4.02 -12.86 -12.52
N LEU A 124 3.70 -13.17 -13.78
CA LEU A 124 3.10 -14.46 -14.14
C LEU A 124 4.03 -15.63 -13.84
N PHE A 125 5.31 -15.54 -14.18
CA PHE A 125 6.30 -16.59 -13.86
C PHE A 125 6.48 -16.77 -12.35
N ALA A 126 6.40 -15.70 -11.56
CA ALA A 126 6.42 -15.79 -10.09
C ALA A 126 5.21 -16.59 -9.56
N VAL A 127 4.02 -16.37 -10.12
CA VAL A 127 2.82 -17.15 -9.78
C VAL A 127 2.97 -18.60 -10.19
N LEU A 128 3.50 -18.88 -11.40
CA LEU A 128 3.73 -20.24 -11.87
C LEU A 128 4.76 -20.98 -10.98
N ALA A 129 5.83 -20.30 -10.59
CA ALA A 129 6.80 -20.87 -9.65
C ALA A 129 6.18 -21.18 -8.28
N ALA A 130 5.33 -20.28 -7.76
CA ALA A 130 4.56 -20.53 -6.55
C ALA A 130 3.60 -21.72 -6.71
N LEU A 131 2.99 -21.90 -7.88
CA LEU A 131 2.10 -23.04 -8.17
C LEU A 131 2.86 -24.36 -8.20
N VAL A 132 4.06 -24.39 -8.80
CA VAL A 132 4.94 -25.57 -8.77
C VAL A 132 5.28 -25.95 -7.34
N SER A 133 5.67 -24.97 -6.52
CA SER A 133 5.94 -25.21 -5.10
C SER A 133 4.69 -25.69 -4.35
N ALA A 134 3.52 -25.15 -4.63
CA ALA A 134 2.27 -25.59 -4.01
C ALA A 134 1.92 -27.05 -4.38
N ALA A 135 2.22 -27.49 -5.60
CA ALA A 135 1.95 -28.85 -6.05
C ALA A 135 2.78 -29.91 -5.30
N VAL A 136 4.00 -29.57 -4.90
CA VAL A 136 4.91 -30.48 -4.13
C VAL A 136 4.81 -30.29 -2.63
N SER A 137 4.03 -29.32 -2.16
CA SER A 137 3.84 -29.01 -0.74
C SER A 137 3.08 -30.12 0.01
N ARG A 138 3.47 -30.37 1.25
CA ARG A 138 2.69 -31.22 2.17
C ARG A 138 1.24 -30.72 2.33
N TYR A 139 1.03 -29.39 2.24
CA TYR A 139 -0.27 -28.73 2.37
C TYR A 139 -0.71 -28.13 1.02
N SER A 140 -0.72 -28.94 -0.03
CA SER A 140 -0.96 -28.51 -1.42
C SER A 140 -2.26 -27.74 -1.59
N GLY A 141 -3.36 -28.11 -0.92
CA GLY A 141 -4.63 -27.41 -0.98
C GLY A 141 -4.57 -25.98 -0.44
N LEU A 142 -3.97 -25.81 0.76
CA LEU A 142 -3.82 -24.47 1.39
C LEU A 142 -2.85 -23.61 0.59
N SER A 143 -1.72 -24.17 0.18
CA SER A 143 -0.73 -23.47 -0.64
C SER A 143 -1.32 -23.02 -1.97
N SER A 144 -2.10 -23.87 -2.65
CA SER A 144 -2.78 -23.53 -3.90
C SER A 144 -3.80 -22.38 -3.72
N LEU A 145 -4.55 -22.33 -2.62
CA LEU A 145 -5.43 -21.21 -2.31
C LEU A 145 -4.65 -19.89 -2.13
N LYS A 146 -3.49 -19.94 -1.48
CA LYS A 146 -2.63 -18.77 -1.32
C LYS A 146 -2.01 -18.32 -2.65
N VAL A 147 -1.64 -19.26 -3.53
CA VAL A 147 -1.21 -18.96 -4.90
C VAL A 147 -2.33 -18.33 -5.71
N LEU A 148 -3.56 -18.86 -5.62
CA LEU A 148 -4.73 -18.26 -6.28
C LEU A 148 -4.99 -16.83 -5.80
N SER A 149 -4.79 -16.58 -4.50
CA SER A 149 -4.88 -15.23 -3.92
C SER A 149 -3.81 -14.29 -4.52
N LEU A 150 -2.57 -14.76 -4.66
CA LEU A 150 -1.49 -14.00 -5.31
C LEU A 150 -1.79 -13.75 -6.79
N LEU A 151 -2.27 -14.75 -7.51
CA LEU A 151 -2.68 -14.62 -8.90
C LEU A 151 -3.78 -13.56 -9.06
N THR A 152 -4.82 -13.62 -8.23
CA THR A 152 -5.92 -12.65 -8.24
C THR A 152 -5.43 -11.23 -7.96
N LEU A 153 -4.52 -11.07 -6.99
CA LEU A 153 -3.88 -9.80 -6.70
C LEU A 153 -3.09 -9.28 -7.91
N PHE A 154 -2.27 -10.11 -8.54
CA PHE A 154 -1.45 -9.69 -9.67
C PHE A 154 -2.29 -9.39 -10.92
N ILE A 155 -3.39 -10.12 -11.16
CA ILE A 155 -4.35 -9.78 -12.20
C ILE A 155 -4.99 -8.42 -11.90
N TYR A 156 -5.48 -8.20 -10.69
CA TYR A 156 -6.06 -6.90 -10.30
C TYR A 156 -5.03 -5.76 -10.43
N ALA A 157 -3.83 -5.94 -9.87
CA ALA A 157 -2.77 -4.94 -9.92
C ALA A 157 -2.34 -4.61 -11.37
N GLY A 158 -2.17 -5.67 -12.20
CA GLY A 158 -1.80 -5.54 -13.62
C GLY A 158 -2.91 -4.98 -14.51
N THR A 159 -4.15 -4.98 -14.07
CA THR A 159 -5.32 -4.51 -14.85
C THR A 159 -6.08 -3.41 -14.13
N GLY A 160 -6.84 -3.73 -13.12
CA GLY A 160 -7.77 -2.83 -12.45
C GLY A 160 -7.13 -1.61 -11.80
N ALA A 161 -6.02 -1.79 -11.12
CA ALA A 161 -5.28 -0.69 -10.51
C ALA A 161 -4.74 0.28 -11.60
N ARG A 162 -4.17 -0.25 -12.68
CA ARG A 162 -3.69 0.55 -13.82
C ARG A 162 -4.82 1.31 -14.52
N VAL A 163 -5.97 0.67 -14.74
CA VAL A 163 -7.16 1.30 -15.32
C VAL A 163 -7.67 2.45 -14.45
N SER A 164 -7.53 2.36 -13.12
CA SER A 164 -7.95 3.42 -12.20
C SER A 164 -7.08 4.68 -12.30
N ALA A 165 -5.82 4.54 -12.66
CA ALA A 165 -4.87 5.64 -12.78
C ALA A 165 -4.80 6.23 -14.19
N ALA A 166 -4.82 5.38 -15.23
CA ALA A 166 -4.57 5.79 -16.61
C ALA A 166 -5.60 6.78 -17.17
N GLY A 167 -5.11 7.88 -17.74
CA GLY A 167 -5.92 8.97 -18.31
C GLY A 167 -6.60 9.85 -17.27
N ARG A 168 -6.32 9.64 -15.98
CA ARG A 168 -6.89 10.41 -14.86
C ARG A 168 -5.85 10.71 -13.78
N GLU A 169 -4.61 10.78 -14.18
CA GLU A 169 -3.44 10.87 -13.31
C GLU A 169 -3.60 11.95 -12.24
N ASN A 170 -4.01 13.17 -12.65
CA ASN A 170 -4.19 14.29 -11.72
C ASN A 170 -5.20 13.97 -10.61
N ARG A 171 -6.33 13.34 -10.97
CA ARG A 171 -7.39 12.98 -10.01
C ARG A 171 -6.97 11.81 -9.15
N PHE A 172 -6.29 10.84 -9.75
CA PHE A 172 -5.80 9.65 -9.03
C PHE A 172 -4.77 10.06 -7.96
N PHE A 173 -3.76 10.83 -8.32
CA PHE A 173 -2.71 11.26 -7.38
C PHE A 173 -3.21 12.28 -6.35
N ALA A 174 -4.12 13.18 -6.74
CA ALA A 174 -4.81 14.04 -5.78
C ALA A 174 -5.65 13.21 -4.78
N GLY A 175 -6.35 12.18 -5.27
CA GLY A 175 -7.11 11.25 -4.43
C GLY A 175 -6.22 10.43 -3.51
N LEU A 176 -5.09 9.94 -4.02
CA LEU A 176 -4.11 9.19 -3.23
C LEU A 176 -3.53 10.06 -2.09
N LEU A 177 -3.16 11.30 -2.40
CA LEU A 177 -2.66 12.25 -1.41
C LEU A 177 -3.73 12.60 -0.37
N THR A 178 -4.96 12.92 -0.80
CA THR A 178 -6.07 13.22 0.12
C THR A 178 -6.45 12.01 0.96
N GLY A 179 -6.48 10.81 0.37
CA GLY A 179 -6.72 9.56 1.10
C GLY A 179 -5.66 9.32 2.17
N CYS A 180 -4.39 9.59 1.84
CA CYS A 180 -3.29 9.50 2.79
C CYS A 180 -3.42 10.56 3.92
N GLU A 181 -3.79 11.81 3.59
CA GLU A 181 -4.05 12.86 4.58
C GLU A 181 -5.16 12.47 5.55
N VAL A 182 -6.29 11.97 5.03
CA VAL A 182 -7.44 11.52 5.85
C VAL A 182 -7.07 10.32 6.71
N PHE A 183 -6.40 9.34 6.13
CA PHE A 183 -6.00 8.13 6.84
C PHE A 183 -5.04 8.43 8.00
N VAL A 184 -3.96 9.18 7.73
CA VAL A 184 -2.97 9.56 8.76
C VAL A 184 -3.62 10.42 9.84
N GLY A 185 -4.49 11.37 9.45
CA GLY A 185 -5.24 12.20 10.40
C GLY A 185 -6.18 11.40 11.28
N ALA A 186 -6.97 10.49 10.70
CA ALA A 186 -7.94 9.67 11.44
C ALA A 186 -7.25 8.67 12.39
N VAL A 187 -6.25 7.94 11.88
CA VAL A 187 -5.48 6.98 12.69
C VAL A 187 -4.68 7.69 13.77
N GLY A 188 -4.09 8.86 13.46
CA GLY A 188 -3.38 9.68 14.44
C GLY A 188 -4.28 10.20 15.54
N ALA A 189 -5.48 10.69 15.19
CA ALA A 189 -6.47 11.13 16.18
C ALA A 189 -6.92 9.99 17.09
N ALA A 190 -7.20 8.80 16.51
CA ALA A 190 -7.57 7.61 17.26
C ALA A 190 -6.43 7.17 18.22
N TYR A 191 -5.19 7.13 17.72
CA TYR A 191 -4.02 6.77 18.53
C TYR A 191 -3.82 7.72 19.70
N LEU A 192 -3.94 9.04 19.47
CA LEU A 192 -3.85 10.06 20.53
C LEU A 192 -5.00 9.98 21.53
N ALA A 193 -6.16 9.45 21.11
CA ALA A 193 -7.28 9.14 22.00
C ALA A 193 -7.14 7.79 22.74
N GLY A 194 -6.01 7.07 22.58
CA GLY A 194 -5.77 5.78 23.21
C GLY A 194 -6.47 4.60 22.53
N ILE A 195 -6.94 4.77 21.27
CA ILE A 195 -7.61 3.72 20.51
C ILE A 195 -6.60 3.05 19.58
N GLU A 196 -6.35 1.76 19.79
CA GLU A 196 -5.51 0.94 18.92
C GLU A 196 -6.28 0.49 17.68
N VAL A 197 -6.15 1.27 16.59
CA VAL A 197 -6.90 0.99 15.34
C VAL A 197 -6.33 -0.19 14.57
N MET A 198 -5.02 -0.41 14.63
CA MET A 198 -4.31 -1.36 13.74
C MET A 198 -4.04 -2.73 14.38
N GLY A 199 -4.47 -2.97 15.62
CA GLY A 199 -4.32 -4.23 16.36
C GLY A 199 -2.87 -4.67 16.62
N ASN A 200 -1.93 -4.26 15.77
CA ASN A 200 -0.50 -4.55 15.91
C ASN A 200 0.32 -3.26 15.68
N PRO A 201 1.15 -2.83 16.63
CA PRO A 201 2.00 -1.65 16.50
C PRO A 201 2.91 -1.68 15.27
N ASN A 202 3.48 -2.85 14.91
CA ASN A 202 4.30 -2.97 13.71
C ASN A 202 3.51 -2.62 12.43
N SER A 203 2.23 -2.97 12.37
CA SER A 203 1.35 -2.64 11.24
C SER A 203 1.14 -1.13 11.10
N LEU A 204 0.97 -0.42 12.22
CA LEU A 204 0.88 1.05 12.25
C LEU A 204 2.17 1.67 11.69
N GLY A 205 3.32 1.27 12.22
CA GLY A 205 4.60 1.79 11.76
C GLY A 205 4.93 1.43 10.31
N ALA A 206 4.50 0.26 9.84
CA ALA A 206 4.65 -0.15 8.44
C ALA A 206 3.89 0.80 7.49
N VAL A 207 2.60 1.06 7.76
CA VAL A 207 1.79 1.94 6.89
C VAL A 207 2.28 3.37 6.97
N MET A 208 2.57 3.88 8.17
CA MET A 208 3.06 5.25 8.34
C MET A 208 4.43 5.45 7.70
N GLY A 209 5.36 4.47 7.85
CA GLY A 209 6.72 4.55 7.32
C GLY A 209 6.82 4.28 5.82
N VAL A 210 6.05 3.31 5.30
CA VAL A 210 6.13 2.92 3.88
C VAL A 210 5.26 3.81 3.00
N VAL A 211 4.08 4.22 3.47
CA VAL A 211 3.08 4.93 2.66
C VAL A 211 2.92 6.37 3.14
N GLY A 212 2.62 6.58 4.43
CA GLY A 212 2.26 7.88 4.98
C GLY A 212 3.35 8.92 4.81
N ALA A 213 4.53 8.64 5.33
CA ALA A 213 5.64 9.60 5.32
C ALA A 213 6.11 9.96 3.90
N PRO A 214 6.39 9.02 2.96
CA PRO A 214 6.83 9.37 1.61
C PRO A 214 5.78 10.16 0.80
N ILE A 215 4.50 9.78 0.87
CA ILE A 215 3.42 10.45 0.11
C ILE A 215 3.18 11.87 0.67
N LEU A 216 3.13 12.02 2.00
CA LEU A 216 2.90 13.33 2.62
C LEU A 216 4.08 14.28 2.40
N LEU A 217 5.33 13.79 2.50
CA LEU A 217 6.51 14.59 2.19
C LEU A 217 6.49 15.06 0.73
N TRP A 218 6.19 14.15 -0.21
CA TRP A 218 5.99 14.54 -1.60
C TRP A 218 4.88 15.60 -1.72
N GLY A 219 3.75 15.41 -1.03
CA GLY A 219 2.66 16.38 -0.99
C GLY A 219 3.08 17.76 -0.49
N VAL A 220 3.97 17.84 0.50
CA VAL A 220 4.58 19.11 0.98
C VAL A 220 5.40 19.78 -0.12
N LEU A 221 6.21 18.98 -0.85
CA LEU A 221 7.13 19.50 -1.88
C LEU A 221 6.41 20.03 -3.13
N VAL A 222 5.24 19.46 -3.45
CA VAL A 222 4.42 19.89 -4.62
C VAL A 222 3.36 20.92 -4.25
N SER A 223 3.20 21.29 -2.98
CA SER A 223 2.24 22.30 -2.54
C SER A 223 2.77 23.71 -2.79
N GLU A 224 2.07 24.48 -3.59
CA GLU A 224 2.37 25.90 -3.85
C GLU A 224 1.74 26.81 -2.78
N GLU A 225 0.51 26.49 -2.37
CA GLU A 225 -0.23 27.28 -1.36
C GLU A 225 0.26 26.99 0.05
N THR A 226 0.27 28.01 0.90
CA THR A 226 0.80 27.93 2.28
C THR A 226 -0.05 27.04 3.18
N PHE A 227 -1.39 27.11 3.10
CA PHE A 227 -2.27 26.37 3.99
C PHE A 227 -2.23 24.83 3.73
N PRO A 228 -2.42 24.31 2.49
CA PRO A 228 -2.25 22.90 2.21
C PRO A 228 -0.84 22.39 2.55
N ARG A 229 0.18 23.19 2.30
CA ARG A 229 1.57 22.83 2.64
C ARG A 229 1.78 22.67 4.14
N ARG A 230 1.26 23.59 4.97
CA ARG A 230 1.35 23.51 6.44
C ARG A 230 0.58 22.30 6.98
N ARG A 231 -0.63 22.05 6.48
CA ARG A 231 -1.45 20.89 6.84
C ARG A 231 -0.71 19.57 6.53
N ARG A 232 -0.16 19.43 5.32
CA ARG A 232 0.60 18.24 4.91
C ARG A 232 1.87 18.07 5.72
N MET A 233 2.55 19.17 6.05
CA MET A 233 3.71 19.13 6.94
C MET A 233 3.33 18.64 8.34
N ALA A 234 2.24 19.11 8.91
CA ALA A 234 1.76 18.66 10.22
C ALA A 234 1.41 17.15 10.18
N LEU A 235 0.73 16.69 9.12
CA LEU A 235 0.42 15.26 8.93
C LEU A 235 1.67 14.42 8.65
N PHE A 236 2.66 14.94 7.95
CA PHE A 236 3.96 14.28 7.77
C PHE A 236 4.66 14.09 9.12
N VAL A 237 4.72 15.14 9.94
CA VAL A 237 5.28 15.05 11.30
C VAL A 237 4.50 14.05 12.14
N LEU A 238 3.16 14.05 12.05
CA LEU A 238 2.31 13.07 12.73
C LEU A 238 2.61 11.64 12.26
N ALA A 239 2.76 11.40 10.95
CA ALA A 239 3.11 10.08 10.41
C ALA A 239 4.47 9.60 10.92
N VAL A 240 5.48 10.49 10.95
CA VAL A 240 6.80 10.20 11.52
C VAL A 240 6.68 9.90 13.02
N TYR A 241 5.93 10.70 13.77
CA TYR A 241 5.67 10.46 15.19
C TYR A 241 5.03 9.10 15.44
N LEU A 242 3.98 8.75 14.68
CA LEU A 242 3.29 7.46 14.81
C LEU A 242 4.22 6.29 14.45
N THR A 243 5.11 6.47 13.49
CA THR A 243 6.13 5.46 13.14
C THR A 243 7.09 5.21 14.31
N PHE A 244 7.51 6.28 15.02
CA PHE A 244 8.33 6.15 16.22
C PHE A 244 7.54 5.55 17.39
N ALA A 245 6.34 6.06 17.64
CA ALA A 245 5.47 5.61 18.74
C ALA A 245 5.04 4.13 18.60
N SER A 246 5.00 3.60 17.37
CA SER A 246 4.73 2.19 17.11
C SER A 246 5.91 1.25 17.38
N HIS A 247 7.09 1.77 17.71
CA HIS A 247 8.34 1.00 17.90
C HIS A 247 8.72 0.10 16.68
N ALA A 248 8.19 0.38 15.50
CA ALA A 248 8.43 -0.37 14.27
C ALA A 248 9.73 0.06 13.58
N ARG A 249 10.85 -0.52 13.99
CA ARG A 249 12.20 -0.17 13.46
C ARG A 249 12.27 -0.23 11.94
N ALA A 250 11.68 -1.24 11.33
CA ALA A 250 11.65 -1.40 9.87
C ALA A 250 10.93 -0.21 9.19
N GLY A 251 9.81 0.26 9.77
CA GLY A 251 9.08 1.44 9.30
C GLY A 251 9.89 2.73 9.42
N MET A 252 10.63 2.90 10.53
CA MET A 252 11.51 4.05 10.73
C MET A 252 12.62 4.11 9.69
N VAL A 253 13.31 2.99 9.45
CA VAL A 253 14.39 2.89 8.45
C VAL A 253 13.84 3.16 7.05
N ALA A 254 12.70 2.57 6.69
CA ALA A 254 12.05 2.77 5.41
C ALA A 254 11.66 4.24 5.18
N ALA A 255 11.03 4.90 6.18
CA ALA A 255 10.67 6.31 6.13
C ALA A 255 11.92 7.20 6.01
N PHE A 256 12.93 6.97 6.85
CA PHE A 256 14.15 7.79 6.87
C PHE A 256 14.89 7.73 5.53
N ILE A 257 15.12 6.54 4.99
CA ILE A 257 15.86 6.37 3.72
C ILE A 257 15.06 6.93 2.55
N SER A 258 13.76 6.61 2.43
CA SER A 258 12.94 7.06 1.30
C SER A 258 12.72 8.59 1.31
N CYS A 259 12.38 9.17 2.46
CA CYS A 259 12.18 10.61 2.61
C CYS A 259 13.52 11.37 2.50
N GLY A 260 14.58 10.84 3.09
CA GLY A 260 15.94 11.40 2.99
C GLY A 260 16.42 11.42 1.54
N LEU A 261 16.28 10.31 0.81
CA LEU A 261 16.61 10.22 -0.60
C LEU A 261 15.84 11.25 -1.44
N LEU A 262 14.51 11.36 -1.21
CA LEU A 262 13.68 12.35 -1.91
C LEU A 262 14.19 13.78 -1.73
N CYS A 263 14.52 14.16 -0.48
CA CYS A 263 15.06 15.47 -0.18
C CYS A 263 16.46 15.69 -0.80
N MET A 264 17.35 14.68 -0.75
CA MET A 264 18.69 14.76 -1.30
C MET A 264 18.66 14.91 -2.83
N VAL A 265 17.83 14.10 -3.51
CA VAL A 265 17.74 14.11 -4.97
C VAL A 265 17.17 15.42 -5.49
N LEU A 266 16.18 15.98 -4.80
CA LEU A 266 15.58 17.27 -5.13
C LEU A 266 16.37 18.47 -4.56
N ARG A 267 17.55 18.24 -3.99
CA ARG A 267 18.43 19.27 -3.40
C ARG A 267 17.75 20.13 -2.31
N LYS A 268 16.81 19.55 -1.58
CA LYS A 268 16.09 20.21 -0.46
C LYS A 268 16.84 20.04 0.88
N TYR A 269 18.17 20.19 0.84
CA TYR A 269 19.07 19.99 2.00
C TYR A 269 18.67 20.85 3.21
N ARG A 270 18.19 22.09 2.99
CA ARG A 270 17.72 22.97 4.07
C ARG A 270 16.60 22.32 4.87
N MET A 271 15.71 21.56 4.23
CA MET A 271 14.62 20.88 4.90
C MET A 271 15.14 19.75 5.81
N LEU A 272 16.14 18.99 5.33
CA LEU A 272 16.81 17.97 6.15
C LEU A 272 17.56 18.59 7.32
N ILE A 273 18.37 19.62 7.07
CA ILE A 273 19.13 20.32 8.09
C ILE A 273 18.19 20.91 9.14
N ASN A 274 17.13 21.60 8.73
CA ASN A 274 16.16 22.18 9.67
C ASN A 274 15.47 21.07 10.49
N GLY A 275 15.14 19.93 9.88
CA GLY A 275 14.60 18.78 10.61
C GLY A 275 15.55 18.24 11.68
N VAL A 276 16.83 18.07 11.33
CA VAL A 276 17.87 17.64 12.28
C VAL A 276 18.09 18.68 13.39
N VAL A 277 18.16 19.96 13.04
CA VAL A 277 18.35 21.04 14.01
C VAL A 277 17.17 21.10 14.99
N VAL A 278 15.93 21.04 14.49
CA VAL A 278 14.72 21.02 15.36
C VAL A 278 14.76 19.80 16.28
N LEU A 279 15.08 18.62 15.76
CA LEU A 279 15.19 17.41 16.58
C LEU A 279 16.30 17.57 17.64
N ALA A 280 17.47 18.08 17.26
CA ALA A 280 18.58 18.32 18.18
C ALA A 280 18.21 19.31 19.29
N ILE A 281 17.49 20.40 18.96
CA ILE A 281 17.00 21.37 19.94
C ILE A 281 15.99 20.73 20.90
N LEU A 282 15.06 19.92 20.40
CA LEU A 282 14.08 19.22 21.24
C LEU A 282 14.75 18.22 22.18
N VAL A 283 15.71 17.44 21.68
CA VAL A 283 16.48 16.48 22.46
C VAL A 283 17.33 17.21 23.54
N ALA A 284 18.07 18.25 23.13
CA ALA A 284 18.86 19.05 24.07
C ALA A 284 17.99 19.76 25.09
N GLY A 285 16.88 20.35 24.70
CA GLY A 285 15.91 20.95 25.58
C GLY A 285 15.34 19.97 26.61
N ALA A 286 14.95 18.78 26.18
CA ALA A 286 14.48 17.74 27.09
C ALA A 286 15.57 17.28 28.08
N ALA A 287 16.81 17.12 27.61
CA ALA A 287 17.95 16.76 28.47
C ALA A 287 18.28 17.80 29.51
N VAL A 288 18.17 19.10 29.17
CA VAL A 288 18.49 20.20 30.08
C VAL A 288 17.33 20.46 31.06
N LEU A 289 16.08 20.46 30.56
CA LEU A 289 14.92 20.83 31.40
C LEU A 289 14.52 19.73 32.40
N ARG A 290 14.71 18.44 32.01
CA ARG A 290 14.32 17.29 32.84
C ARG A 290 15.32 16.14 32.72
N PRO A 291 16.55 16.27 33.22
CA PRO A 291 17.64 15.33 32.99
C PRO A 291 17.34 13.91 33.46
N GLU A 292 16.71 13.74 34.62
CA GLU A 292 16.36 12.41 35.14
C GLU A 292 15.27 11.75 34.29
N GLN A 293 14.23 12.48 33.93
CA GLN A 293 13.16 11.94 33.04
C GLN A 293 13.71 11.65 31.65
N PHE A 294 14.61 12.49 31.15
CA PHE A 294 15.28 12.27 29.85
C PHE A 294 16.12 10.99 29.87
N SER A 295 16.96 10.80 30.91
CA SER A 295 17.78 9.60 31.06
C SER A 295 16.91 8.32 31.12
N ASN A 296 15.85 8.34 31.93
CA ASN A 296 14.92 7.24 32.08
C ASN A 296 14.17 6.95 30.75
N THR A 297 13.76 8.02 30.03
CA THR A 297 13.09 7.89 28.74
C THR A 297 14.04 7.33 27.68
N VAL A 298 15.30 7.80 27.63
CA VAL A 298 16.30 7.27 26.71
C VAL A 298 16.61 5.81 27.01
N ALA A 299 16.75 5.43 28.27
CA ALA A 299 16.95 4.03 28.66
C ALA A 299 15.76 3.16 28.25
N ALA A 300 14.53 3.60 28.55
CA ALA A 300 13.30 2.91 28.17
C ALA A 300 13.15 2.79 26.63
N LEU A 301 13.43 3.88 25.88
CA LEU A 301 13.42 3.84 24.43
C LEU A 301 14.51 2.91 23.87
N THR A 302 15.69 2.91 24.47
CA THR A 302 16.77 2.01 24.07
C THR A 302 16.35 0.55 24.27
N ASP A 303 15.79 0.23 25.41
CA ASP A 303 15.31 -1.11 25.71
C ASP A 303 14.13 -1.51 24.79
N THR A 304 13.11 -0.67 24.68
CA THR A 304 11.88 -1.01 23.93
C THR A 304 12.04 -0.88 22.42
N VAL A 305 12.74 0.14 21.92
CA VAL A 305 12.90 0.38 20.47
C VAL A 305 14.13 -0.34 19.91
N ILE A 306 15.28 -0.22 20.59
CA ILE A 306 16.53 -0.77 20.07
C ILE A 306 16.64 -2.26 20.33
N PHE A 307 16.37 -2.71 21.56
CA PHE A 307 16.51 -4.13 21.93
C PHE A 307 15.20 -4.91 21.95
N LYS A 308 14.03 -4.24 21.96
CA LYS A 308 12.69 -4.88 22.07
C LYS A 308 12.60 -5.84 23.28
N GLY A 309 13.14 -5.44 24.43
CA GLY A 309 13.17 -6.25 25.64
C GLY A 309 14.06 -7.51 25.55
N LYS A 310 14.95 -7.59 24.53
CA LYS A 310 15.95 -8.64 24.38
C LYS A 310 17.28 -8.24 25.03
N ASP A 311 18.10 -9.23 25.34
CA ASP A 311 19.42 -8.97 25.92
C ASP A 311 20.26 -8.11 24.94
N PRO A 312 20.86 -6.99 25.42
CA PRO A 312 21.73 -6.16 24.61
C PRO A 312 22.89 -6.92 23.93
N SER A 313 23.31 -8.04 24.49
CA SER A 313 24.35 -8.91 23.91
C SER A 313 23.94 -9.55 22.59
N GLU A 314 22.63 -9.72 22.32
CA GLU A 314 22.10 -10.22 21.06
C GLU A 314 22.13 -9.16 19.94
N GLY A 315 22.43 -7.90 20.27
CA GLY A 315 22.54 -6.79 19.34
C GLY A 315 21.20 -6.29 18.78
N LEU A 316 21.27 -5.38 17.80
CA LEU A 316 20.09 -4.71 17.20
C LEU A 316 19.10 -5.67 16.51
N LEU A 317 19.57 -6.83 16.08
CA LEU A 317 18.79 -7.82 15.35
C LEU A 317 18.36 -9.01 16.19
N GLY A 318 18.61 -9.00 17.51
CA GLY A 318 18.30 -10.11 18.41
C GLY A 318 16.87 -10.65 18.26
N SER A 319 15.87 -9.76 18.13
CA SER A 319 14.47 -10.17 17.90
C SER A 319 14.23 -10.82 16.53
N ARG A 320 15.17 -10.77 15.59
CA ARG A 320 15.08 -11.36 14.24
C ARG A 320 15.91 -12.63 14.06
N LEU A 321 16.87 -12.89 14.96
CA LEU A 321 17.77 -14.06 14.82
C LEU A 321 17.00 -15.36 14.83
N SER A 322 16.08 -15.57 15.78
CA SER A 322 15.29 -16.79 15.88
C SER A 322 14.39 -17.03 14.65
N PRO A 323 13.56 -16.06 14.17
CA PRO A 323 12.80 -16.22 12.93
C PRO A 323 13.69 -16.47 11.70
N TRP A 324 14.83 -15.78 11.59
CA TRP A 324 15.76 -15.98 10.48
C TRP A 324 16.42 -17.36 10.50
N GLN A 325 16.84 -17.85 11.67
CA GLN A 325 17.38 -19.19 11.82
C GLN A 325 16.35 -20.24 11.44
N ALA A 326 15.12 -20.13 11.94
CA ALA A 326 14.04 -21.03 11.58
C ALA A 326 13.75 -21.03 10.06
N ALA A 327 13.79 -19.85 9.41
CA ALA A 327 13.64 -19.75 7.97
C ALA A 327 14.81 -20.40 7.21
N VAL A 328 16.06 -20.21 7.66
CA VAL A 328 17.25 -20.83 7.06
C VAL A 328 17.21 -22.35 7.22
N ASP A 329 16.83 -22.85 8.39
CA ASP A 329 16.68 -24.30 8.64
C ASP A 329 15.60 -24.92 7.73
N SER A 330 14.50 -24.22 7.53
CA SER A 330 13.44 -24.61 6.59
C SER A 330 13.94 -24.64 5.14
N ILE A 331 14.73 -23.61 4.73
CA ILE A 331 15.35 -23.55 3.41
C ILE A 331 16.30 -24.73 3.20
N HIS A 332 17.11 -25.09 4.18
CA HIS A 332 18.03 -26.23 4.09
C HIS A 332 17.29 -27.55 3.93
N LYS A 333 16.16 -27.74 4.65
CA LYS A 333 15.33 -28.96 4.57
C LYS A 333 14.62 -29.09 3.22
N HIS A 334 14.14 -27.97 2.66
CA HIS A 334 13.33 -27.93 1.44
C HIS A 334 13.98 -27.08 0.34
N PHE A 335 15.27 -27.28 0.10
CA PHE A 335 16.13 -26.41 -0.72
C PHE A 335 15.60 -26.14 -2.12
N TRP A 336 15.11 -27.16 -2.85
CA TRP A 336 14.78 -27.00 -4.27
C TRP A 336 13.43 -26.35 -4.53
N PHE A 337 12.37 -26.78 -3.83
CA PHE A 337 10.98 -26.38 -4.13
C PHE A 337 10.29 -25.66 -2.96
N GLY A 338 10.96 -25.55 -1.81
CA GLY A 338 10.41 -24.95 -0.62
C GLY A 338 9.33 -25.79 0.07
N THR A 339 8.70 -25.23 1.10
CA THR A 339 7.64 -25.86 1.90
C THR A 339 6.25 -25.76 1.23
N GLY A 340 6.13 -24.98 0.17
CA GLY A 340 4.88 -24.56 -0.46
C GLY A 340 4.58 -23.10 -0.19
N PHE A 341 4.07 -22.40 -1.21
CA PHE A 341 3.84 -20.97 -1.13
C PHE A 341 2.92 -20.59 0.05
N GLY A 342 3.47 -19.80 0.98
CA GLY A 342 2.76 -19.32 2.16
C GLY A 342 2.48 -20.39 3.23
N THR A 343 3.12 -21.56 3.18
CA THR A 343 3.00 -22.65 4.19
C THR A 343 4.29 -22.82 4.96
N SER A 344 4.19 -23.35 6.18
CA SER A 344 5.33 -23.70 7.04
C SER A 344 5.38 -25.19 7.34
N ASP A 345 6.50 -25.68 7.87
CA ASP A 345 6.69 -27.07 8.26
C ASP A 345 5.85 -27.49 9.49
N ASN A 346 5.35 -26.53 10.26
CA ASN A 346 4.59 -26.78 11.47
C ASN A 346 3.16 -27.21 11.14
N GLY A 347 2.89 -28.52 11.16
CA GLY A 347 1.60 -29.10 10.78
C GLY A 347 0.41 -28.72 11.66
N GLN A 348 0.60 -28.25 12.87
CA GLN A 348 -0.48 -27.79 13.75
C GLN A 348 -1.12 -26.50 13.23
N ASP A 349 -0.33 -25.59 12.69
CA ASP A 349 -0.82 -24.31 12.18
C ASP A 349 -1.73 -24.47 10.96
N ALA A 350 -1.49 -25.47 10.11
CA ALA A 350 -2.28 -25.71 8.91
C ALA A 350 -3.63 -26.39 9.18
N THR A 351 -3.72 -27.25 10.17
CA THR A 351 -4.96 -27.98 10.52
C THR A 351 -5.95 -27.12 11.29
N GLU A 352 -5.50 -26.25 12.17
CA GLU A 352 -6.36 -25.28 12.87
C GLU A 352 -6.88 -24.19 11.93
N SER A 353 -6.14 -23.84 10.90
CA SER A 353 -6.51 -22.78 9.95
C SER A 353 -7.55 -23.21 8.92
N LEU A 354 -7.70 -24.51 8.61
CA LEU A 354 -8.68 -25.02 7.65
C LEU A 354 -10.14 -24.91 8.17
N GLY A 355 -10.35 -24.88 9.49
CA GLY A 355 -11.67 -24.73 10.12
C GLY A 355 -12.15 -23.28 10.29
N LYS A 356 -11.24 -22.29 10.23
CA LYS A 356 -11.58 -20.87 10.44
C LYS A 356 -10.79 -20.00 9.46
N PHE A 357 -11.42 -19.57 8.37
CA PHE A 357 -10.82 -18.69 7.36
C PHE A 357 -10.17 -17.41 7.93
N ALA A 358 -10.58 -16.96 9.10
CA ALA A 358 -10.01 -15.80 9.78
C ALA A 358 -8.63 -16.03 10.38
N THR A 359 -8.27 -17.28 10.73
CA THR A 359 -7.00 -17.64 11.38
C THR A 359 -5.88 -17.98 10.39
N VAL A 360 -6.17 -18.13 9.10
CA VAL A 360 -5.16 -18.43 8.05
C VAL A 360 -4.06 -17.34 7.96
N VAL A 361 -4.38 -16.09 8.35
CA VAL A 361 -3.40 -14.98 8.37
C VAL A 361 -2.50 -15.06 9.61
N ALA A 362 -2.98 -15.61 10.72
CA ALA A 362 -2.23 -15.72 11.98
C ALA A 362 -1.31 -16.95 12.03
N ALA A 363 -1.55 -17.94 11.18
CA ALA A 363 -0.83 -19.22 11.18
C ALA A 363 0.44 -19.24 10.29
N SER A 364 0.83 -18.13 9.66
CA SER A 364 2.11 -18.05 8.99
C SER A 364 3.21 -17.78 10.02
N SER A 365 4.17 -18.71 10.16
CA SER A 365 5.37 -18.46 10.96
C SER A 365 6.03 -17.17 10.50
N GLU A 366 6.30 -16.23 11.42
CA GLU A 366 7.06 -15.04 11.12
C GLU A 366 8.46 -15.43 10.65
N HIS A 367 8.77 -15.18 9.38
CA HIS A 367 10.12 -15.38 8.83
C HIS A 367 11.02 -14.17 9.09
N GLY A 368 10.46 -13.08 9.59
CA GLY A 368 11.20 -11.85 9.89
C GLY A 368 11.78 -11.13 8.68
N SER A 369 11.54 -11.64 7.46
CA SER A 369 11.93 -11.02 6.17
C SER A 369 11.11 -11.63 5.04
N SER A 370 10.53 -10.78 4.18
CA SER A 370 9.80 -11.25 2.99
C SER A 370 10.69 -12.00 2.00
N TYR A 371 11.98 -11.71 1.98
CA TYR A 371 12.94 -12.38 1.08
C TYR A 371 13.30 -13.77 1.57
N LEU A 372 13.46 -13.96 2.87
CA LEU A 372 13.64 -15.29 3.45
C LEU A 372 12.33 -16.09 3.37
N ALA A 373 11.19 -15.46 3.60
CA ALA A 373 9.90 -16.08 3.48
C ALA A 373 9.67 -16.66 2.08
N ILE A 374 9.89 -15.87 1.03
CA ILE A 374 9.68 -16.36 -0.34
C ILE A 374 10.64 -17.48 -0.70
N LEU A 375 11.92 -17.40 -0.28
CA LEU A 375 12.90 -18.46 -0.51
C LEU A 375 12.52 -19.75 0.22
N SER A 376 12.07 -19.66 1.48
CA SER A 376 11.56 -20.80 2.24
C SER A 376 10.33 -21.43 1.59
N TRP A 377 9.41 -20.63 1.06
CA TRP A 377 8.16 -21.10 0.46
C TRP A 377 8.34 -21.75 -0.91
N VAL A 378 9.15 -21.17 -1.80
CA VAL A 378 9.24 -21.63 -3.20
C VAL A 378 10.58 -22.30 -3.54
N GLY A 379 11.53 -22.32 -2.62
CA GLY A 379 12.85 -22.90 -2.79
C GLY A 379 13.71 -22.17 -3.82
N MET A 380 14.91 -22.74 -4.08
CA MET A 380 15.91 -22.11 -4.93
C MET A 380 15.48 -22.04 -6.41
N VAL A 381 14.72 -23.02 -6.89
CA VAL A 381 14.21 -23.03 -8.27
C VAL A 381 13.11 -21.97 -8.45
N GLY A 382 12.21 -21.88 -7.47
CA GLY A 382 11.05 -20.99 -7.56
C GLY A 382 11.34 -19.53 -7.25
N VAL A 383 12.44 -19.19 -6.56
CA VAL A 383 12.71 -17.82 -6.10
C VAL A 383 13.14 -16.88 -7.24
N LEU A 384 13.73 -17.41 -8.31
CA LEU A 384 14.32 -16.61 -9.39
C LEU A 384 13.36 -15.57 -9.99
N PRO A 385 12.12 -15.90 -10.42
CA PRO A 385 11.21 -14.90 -10.97
C PRO A 385 10.81 -13.82 -9.93
N PHE A 386 10.73 -14.13 -8.64
CA PHE A 386 10.48 -13.15 -7.59
C PHE A 386 11.66 -12.19 -7.42
N VAL A 387 12.89 -12.70 -7.43
CA VAL A 387 14.10 -11.86 -7.39
C VAL A 387 14.17 -10.95 -8.60
N LEU A 388 13.95 -11.47 -9.80
CA LEU A 388 13.95 -10.68 -11.03
C LEU A 388 12.86 -9.60 -11.00
N LEU A 389 11.67 -9.90 -10.48
CA LEU A 389 10.58 -8.95 -10.32
C LEU A 389 10.99 -7.78 -9.41
N MET A 390 11.64 -8.08 -8.29
CA MET A 390 12.16 -7.06 -7.35
C MET A 390 13.31 -6.25 -7.95
N LEU A 391 14.22 -6.88 -8.69
CA LEU A 391 15.31 -6.20 -9.37
C LEU A 391 14.79 -5.24 -10.45
N VAL A 392 13.75 -5.62 -11.21
CA VAL A 392 13.11 -4.73 -12.17
C VAL A 392 12.49 -3.52 -11.47
N LEU A 393 11.78 -3.71 -10.35
CA LEU A 393 11.25 -2.60 -9.58
C LEU A 393 12.34 -1.67 -9.07
N LEU A 394 13.40 -2.23 -8.49
CA LEU A 394 14.54 -1.44 -8.00
C LEU A 394 15.22 -0.66 -9.14
N TRP A 395 15.40 -1.29 -10.29
CA TRP A 395 15.92 -0.62 -11.48
C TRP A 395 15.05 0.57 -11.89
N LYS A 396 13.72 0.38 -11.92
CA LYS A 396 12.76 1.45 -12.25
C LYS A 396 12.76 2.58 -11.21
N VAL A 397 12.97 2.27 -9.94
CA VAL A 397 13.19 3.29 -8.89
C VAL A 397 14.48 4.08 -9.19
N ILE A 398 15.58 3.40 -9.51
CA ILE A 398 16.85 4.05 -9.85
C ILE A 398 16.69 4.96 -11.08
N GLU A 399 16.03 4.50 -12.16
CA GLU A 399 15.71 5.32 -13.33
C GLU A 399 14.96 6.60 -12.95
N THR A 400 13.94 6.48 -12.09
CA THR A 400 13.16 7.61 -11.59
C THR A 400 14.01 8.57 -10.74
N VAL A 401 14.86 8.04 -9.85
CA VAL A 401 15.78 8.82 -9.01
C VAL A 401 16.79 9.59 -9.86
N VAL A 402 17.38 8.95 -10.86
CA VAL A 402 18.32 9.60 -11.80
C VAL A 402 17.60 10.69 -12.58
N TRP A 403 16.39 10.43 -13.05
CA TRP A 403 15.57 11.42 -13.76
C TRP A 403 15.25 12.63 -12.85
N MET A 404 14.79 12.39 -11.60
CA MET A 404 14.55 13.46 -10.62
C MET A 404 15.79 14.31 -10.36
N ARG A 405 16.95 13.66 -10.22
CA ARG A 405 18.22 14.37 -9.97
C ARG A 405 18.61 15.29 -11.15
N ARG A 406 18.33 14.85 -12.39
CA ARG A 406 18.62 15.63 -13.61
C ARG A 406 17.65 16.79 -13.80
N THR A 407 16.35 16.56 -13.56
CA THR A 407 15.30 17.55 -13.86
C THR A 407 14.96 18.46 -12.68
N GLY A 408 15.22 18.02 -11.44
CA GLY A 408 14.78 18.72 -10.23
C GLY A 408 13.26 18.79 -10.06
N ASN A 409 12.48 18.00 -10.85
CA ASN A 409 11.04 18.10 -10.94
C ASN A 409 10.34 17.13 -9.98
N PRO A 410 9.68 17.60 -8.90
CA PRO A 410 8.93 16.76 -7.98
C PRO A 410 7.51 16.40 -8.46
N TYR A 411 7.02 17.05 -9.52
CA TYR A 411 5.61 16.95 -9.93
C TYR A 411 5.28 15.72 -10.77
N HIS A 412 6.28 14.94 -11.17
CA HIS A 412 6.04 13.74 -11.98
C HIS A 412 5.37 12.63 -11.15
N PRO A 413 4.33 11.95 -11.70
CA PRO A 413 3.58 10.88 -11.01
C PRO A 413 4.44 9.73 -10.47
N ALA A 414 5.52 9.38 -11.16
CA ALA A 414 6.43 8.33 -10.71
C ALA A 414 7.15 8.65 -9.37
N VAL A 415 7.28 9.94 -9.00
CA VAL A 415 8.05 10.35 -7.82
C VAL A 415 7.49 9.76 -6.51
N PRO A 416 6.21 10.00 -6.13
CA PRO A 416 5.67 9.44 -4.90
C PRO A 416 5.64 7.91 -4.94
N LEU A 417 5.36 7.31 -6.11
CA LEU A 417 5.30 5.86 -6.25
C LEU A 417 6.68 5.23 -6.07
N ALA A 418 7.74 5.81 -6.67
CA ALA A 418 9.12 5.34 -6.48
C ALA A 418 9.53 5.35 -5.01
N MET A 419 9.14 6.38 -4.26
CA MET A 419 9.48 6.47 -2.82
C MET A 419 8.73 5.42 -2.00
N VAL A 420 7.45 5.16 -2.29
CA VAL A 420 6.68 4.08 -1.66
C VAL A 420 7.28 2.70 -2.00
N ILE A 421 7.63 2.47 -3.28
CA ILE A 421 8.26 1.21 -3.70
C ILE A 421 9.59 1.00 -2.99
N LEU A 422 10.45 2.02 -2.93
CA LEU A 422 11.72 1.95 -2.22
C LEU A 422 11.51 1.67 -0.72
N ALA A 423 10.61 2.41 -0.08
CA ALA A 423 10.29 2.20 1.33
C ALA A 423 9.78 0.78 1.58
N GLY A 424 8.93 0.25 0.69
CA GLY A 424 8.43 -1.12 0.78
C GLY A 424 9.51 -2.18 0.62
N ILE A 425 10.45 -2.02 -0.34
CA ILE A 425 11.60 -2.91 -0.53
C ILE A 425 12.46 -2.96 0.75
N LEU A 426 12.76 -1.80 1.33
CA LEU A 426 13.54 -1.69 2.56
C LEU A 426 12.81 -2.30 3.75
N HIS A 427 11.53 -2.01 3.91
CA HIS A 427 10.72 -2.54 5.00
C HIS A 427 10.59 -4.07 4.93
N ALA A 428 10.41 -4.60 3.73
CA ALA A 428 10.26 -6.03 3.47
C ALA A 428 11.54 -6.85 3.77
N SER A 429 12.71 -6.22 3.90
CA SER A 429 13.93 -6.91 4.34
C SER A 429 13.88 -7.32 5.82
N LEU A 430 13.06 -6.64 6.62
CA LEU A 430 12.92 -6.86 8.07
C LEU A 430 11.52 -7.33 8.50
N GLU A 431 10.57 -7.47 7.55
CA GLU A 431 9.18 -7.88 7.82
C GLU A 431 8.64 -8.74 6.65
N ASP A 432 7.81 -9.73 6.93
CA ASP A 432 7.34 -10.70 5.92
C ASP A 432 5.90 -10.44 5.46
N TRP A 433 5.68 -9.38 4.73
CA TRP A 433 4.36 -9.01 4.22
C TRP A 433 4.28 -8.88 2.69
N LEU A 434 5.42 -8.75 2.00
CA LEU A 434 5.48 -8.34 0.59
C LEU A 434 4.74 -9.31 -0.34
N PHE A 435 4.73 -10.58 -0.02
CA PHE A 435 4.06 -11.63 -0.77
C PHE A 435 2.91 -12.29 0.03
N ALA A 436 2.36 -11.57 1.01
CA ALA A 436 1.21 -11.99 1.79
C ALA A 436 -0.08 -11.34 1.26
N PRO A 437 -0.76 -11.89 0.22
CA PRO A 437 -1.84 -11.22 -0.50
C PRO A 437 -3.09 -10.95 0.35
N GLY A 438 -3.17 -11.53 1.55
CA GLY A 438 -4.19 -11.21 2.55
C GLY A 438 -3.95 -9.92 3.34
N TYR A 439 -2.75 -9.36 3.28
CA TYR A 439 -2.37 -8.19 4.04
C TYR A 439 -2.56 -6.90 3.20
N TYR A 440 -3.22 -5.89 3.76
CA TYR A 440 -3.59 -4.67 3.05
C TYR A 440 -2.40 -3.91 2.45
N LEU A 441 -1.24 -3.89 3.15
CA LEU A 441 -0.05 -3.23 2.64
C LEU A 441 0.53 -3.95 1.41
N CYS A 442 0.45 -5.29 1.36
CA CYS A 442 0.82 -6.09 0.19
C CYS A 442 -0.05 -5.70 -1.02
N VAL A 443 -1.37 -5.63 -0.83
CA VAL A 443 -2.31 -5.27 -1.91
C VAL A 443 -2.08 -3.85 -2.40
N PHE A 444 -1.89 -2.91 -1.50
CA PHE A 444 -1.55 -1.53 -1.84
C PHE A 444 -0.23 -1.45 -2.61
N TYR A 445 0.82 -2.08 -2.07
CA TYR A 445 2.16 -2.07 -2.66
C TYR A 445 2.17 -2.60 -4.09
N TRP A 446 1.62 -3.79 -4.33
CA TRP A 446 1.60 -4.38 -5.67
C TRP A 446 0.72 -3.60 -6.63
N SER A 447 -0.43 -3.08 -6.18
CA SER A 447 -1.26 -2.19 -7.00
C SER A 447 -0.49 -0.94 -7.44
N VAL A 448 0.24 -0.31 -6.51
CA VAL A 448 1.10 0.84 -6.79
C VAL A 448 2.30 0.47 -7.65
N ALA A 449 2.90 -0.73 -7.47
CA ALA A 449 4.03 -1.20 -8.26
C ALA A 449 3.68 -1.36 -9.74
N PHE A 450 2.53 -1.95 -10.05
CA PHE A 450 2.07 -2.08 -11.44
C PHE A 450 1.71 -0.72 -12.07
N ILE A 451 1.12 0.19 -11.30
CA ILE A 451 0.89 1.57 -11.76
C ILE A 451 2.23 2.27 -12.00
N PHE A 452 3.19 2.13 -11.08
CA PHE A 452 4.50 2.77 -11.16
C PHE A 452 5.25 2.44 -12.43
N VAL A 453 5.27 1.17 -12.82
CA VAL A 453 5.98 0.71 -14.03
C VAL A 453 5.50 1.43 -15.30
N ASP A 454 4.22 1.84 -15.36
CA ASP A 454 3.67 2.59 -16.49
C ASP A 454 4.11 4.05 -16.52
N TYR A 455 4.47 4.62 -15.36
CA TYR A 455 4.82 6.04 -15.22
C TYR A 455 6.31 6.33 -15.15
N VAL A 456 7.17 5.32 -15.19
CA VAL A 456 8.63 5.55 -15.15
C VAL A 456 9.07 6.42 -16.33
N PRO A 457 9.70 7.57 -16.08
CA PRO A 457 10.12 8.48 -17.15
C PRO A 457 11.27 7.88 -17.95
N ALA A 458 11.23 7.97 -19.28
CA ALA A 458 12.34 7.59 -20.11
C ALA A 458 13.50 8.57 -19.93
N LEU A 459 14.71 8.09 -19.66
CA LEU A 459 15.91 8.92 -19.44
C LEU A 459 16.28 9.79 -20.66
N ALA A 460 15.97 9.30 -21.88
CA ALA A 460 16.25 10.01 -23.14
C ALA A 460 15.36 11.26 -23.33
N THR A 461 14.23 11.40 -22.61
CA THR A 461 13.31 12.55 -22.75
C THR A 461 13.61 13.69 -21.79
N ALA A 462 14.68 13.58 -21.00
CA ALA A 462 15.05 14.62 -20.00
C ALA A 462 15.45 15.96 -20.62
N GLU A 463 15.87 15.97 -21.89
CA GLU A 463 16.34 17.21 -22.55
C GLU A 463 15.24 18.11 -23.12
N SER A 464 14.02 17.64 -23.31
CA SER A 464 13.04 18.41 -24.06
C SER A 464 11.76 18.82 -23.35
N ARG A 465 11.55 18.58 -22.07
CA ARG A 465 10.28 19.01 -21.42
C ARG A 465 10.39 19.28 -19.92
N SER A 466 10.78 20.50 -19.59
CA SER A 466 10.34 21.21 -18.39
C SER A 466 8.85 21.61 -18.53
N VAL A 467 7.93 20.67 -18.68
CA VAL A 467 6.50 20.96 -18.76
C VAL A 467 5.85 20.69 -17.41
N LEU A 468 5.65 21.74 -16.72
CA LEU A 468 4.54 22.15 -15.87
C LEU A 468 3.31 21.21 -15.94
N PHE A 469 3.38 20.07 -15.30
CA PHE A 469 2.23 19.15 -15.19
C PHE A 469 1.13 19.72 -14.27
N TRP A 470 1.49 20.61 -13.35
CA TRP A 470 0.60 21.19 -12.35
C TRP A 470 0.33 22.70 -12.51
N ARG A 471 1.12 23.41 -13.34
CA ARG A 471 0.99 24.87 -13.47
C ARG A 471 -0.23 25.36 -14.26
N SER A 472 -0.92 24.52 -15.01
CA SER A 472 -1.96 24.98 -15.93
C SER A 472 -3.39 24.72 -15.47
N ARG A 473 -3.65 24.33 -14.22
CA ARG A 473 -5.01 24.27 -13.66
C ARG A 473 -5.05 24.66 -12.18
N ALA A 474 -4.40 25.74 -11.80
CA ALA A 474 -5.00 26.60 -10.79
C ALA A 474 -6.34 27.03 -11.37
N ILE A 475 -7.41 26.60 -10.75
CA ILE A 475 -8.77 27.03 -11.03
C ILE A 475 -8.76 28.57 -10.92
N GLN A 476 -8.67 29.28 -12.06
CA GLN A 476 -9.10 30.65 -12.09
C GLN A 476 -10.61 30.59 -11.81
N PRO A 477 -11.10 31.18 -10.71
CA PRO A 477 -12.52 31.47 -10.61
C PRO A 477 -12.84 32.36 -11.81
N ARG A 478 -13.78 31.95 -12.64
CA ARG A 478 -14.41 32.83 -13.62
C ARG A 478 -15.06 33.96 -12.82
N LEU A 479 -14.33 35.02 -12.59
CA LEU A 479 -14.90 36.32 -12.27
C LEU A 479 -15.67 36.72 -13.48
N GLY A 480 -16.98 36.96 -13.30
CA GLY A 480 -17.92 37.23 -14.35
C GLY A 480 -17.45 38.37 -15.23
N GLU A 481 -17.44 38.13 -16.53
CA GLU A 481 -17.55 39.17 -17.51
C GLU A 481 -18.93 39.81 -17.35
N VAL A 482 -18.94 40.97 -16.68
CA VAL A 482 -20.02 41.94 -16.77
C VAL A 482 -19.92 42.50 -18.16
N ALA A 483 -20.83 42.11 -19.05
CA ALA A 483 -20.98 42.74 -20.34
C ALA A 483 -21.35 44.23 -20.13
N PRO A 484 -20.68 45.19 -20.81
CA PRO A 484 -21.11 46.55 -20.78
C PRO A 484 -22.39 46.69 -21.60
N SER A 485 -23.41 47.24 -20.96
CA SER A 485 -24.65 47.73 -21.60
C SER A 485 -24.31 48.78 -22.66
N ARG A 486 -24.76 48.58 -23.88
CA ARG A 486 -25.22 49.62 -24.80
C ARG A 486 -26.53 49.20 -25.43
#